data_5282a52558b826681bb9958021ea0f98
#
_entry.id   5282a52558b826681bb9958021ea0f98
#
_cell.length_a   1.000
_cell.length_b   1.000
_cell.length_c   1.000
_cell.angle_alpha   90.00
_cell.angle_beta   90.00
_cell.angle_gamma   90.00
#
_symmetry.space_group_name_H-M   'P 1'
#
loop_
_entity.id
_entity.type
_entity.pdbx_description
1 polymer ?
#
loop_
_entity_poly.entity_id
_entity_poly.type
_entity_poly.pdbx_seq_one_letter_code
_entity_poly.pdbx_strand_id
1 'polypeptide(L)'
;KLWRISMSQGTEFLTLINEKLKHKIQEVNHTLSEGQKEIESMHTYYWDNYTEMDQYGYENFDNQQALFQQVNANQEQFAYRQRLEKMIDSPFFGRVDFCYEGEEEPEQFYIGIGNFSEKTGHVPLIYDWRAPVSGLFYDYDKGAASYTAPAGILHGEITSKWQYKIRRGKMIYEFESDVKIDDDILKAELGSNGDVQLKN
;
A
#
# COMPACT_ATOMS: atom_id res chain seq x y z
N LYS A 1 30.13 -22.70 -18.02
CA LYS A 1 28.66 -22.73 -18.07
C LYS A 1 28.15 -21.97 -16.88
N LEU A 2 27.80 -20.70 -17.04
CA LEU A 2 27.10 -19.89 -16.06
C LEU A 2 25.67 -20.44 -15.93
N TRP A 3 25.34 -21.05 -14.80
CA TRP A 3 23.98 -21.36 -14.45
C TRP A 3 23.24 -20.04 -14.26
N ARG A 4 22.42 -19.66 -15.24
CA ARG A 4 21.42 -18.61 -15.04
C ARG A 4 20.39 -19.20 -14.08
N ILE A 5 20.52 -18.87 -12.79
CA ILE A 5 19.46 -19.15 -11.83
C ILE A 5 18.29 -18.27 -12.31
N SER A 6 17.27 -18.91 -12.87
CA SER A 6 16.03 -18.23 -13.20
C SER A 6 15.43 -17.74 -11.88
N MET A 7 15.32 -16.45 -11.69
CA MET A 7 14.60 -15.89 -10.55
C MET A 7 13.14 -16.31 -10.66
N SER A 8 12.53 -16.61 -9.50
CA SER A 8 11.10 -16.89 -9.47
C SER A 8 10.29 -15.63 -9.77
N GLN A 9 9.06 -15.79 -10.25
CA GLN A 9 8.16 -14.68 -10.54
C GLN A 9 7.91 -13.80 -9.29
N GLY A 10 7.76 -14.41 -8.11
CA GLY A 10 7.61 -13.68 -6.85
C GLY A 10 8.83 -12.85 -6.49
N THR A 11 10.02 -13.36 -6.72
CA THR A 11 11.28 -12.63 -6.47
C THR A 11 11.50 -11.50 -7.48
N GLU A 12 11.15 -11.70 -8.74
CA GLU A 12 11.18 -10.64 -9.77
C GLU A 12 10.22 -9.51 -9.42
N PHE A 13 8.99 -9.84 -9.04
CA PHE A 13 8.00 -8.86 -8.61
C PHE A 13 8.43 -8.12 -7.34
N LEU A 14 9.02 -8.83 -6.35
CA LEU A 14 9.56 -8.22 -5.15
C LEU A 14 10.64 -7.17 -5.46
N THR A 15 11.54 -7.48 -6.39
CA THR A 15 12.59 -6.55 -6.82
C THR A 15 11.98 -5.28 -7.41
N LEU A 16 11.01 -5.44 -8.31
CA LEU A 16 10.27 -4.33 -8.92
C LEU A 16 9.56 -3.47 -7.86
N ILE A 17 8.84 -4.10 -6.93
CA ILE A 17 8.11 -3.40 -5.88
C ILE A 17 9.04 -2.66 -4.93
N ASN A 18 10.17 -3.26 -4.57
CA ASN A 18 11.16 -2.61 -3.71
C ASN A 18 11.72 -1.33 -4.35
N GLU A 19 12.01 -1.34 -5.65
CA GLU A 19 12.45 -0.15 -6.38
C GLU A 19 11.36 0.94 -6.40
N LYS A 20 10.12 0.55 -6.70
CA LYS A 20 8.98 1.48 -6.74
C LYS A 20 8.66 2.08 -5.37
N LEU A 21 8.71 1.29 -4.30
CA LEU A 21 8.50 1.77 -2.92
C LEU A 21 9.60 2.76 -2.52
N LYS A 22 10.85 2.46 -2.79
CA LYS A 22 11.98 3.37 -2.51
C LYS A 22 11.84 4.68 -3.27
N HIS A 23 11.50 4.62 -4.54
CA HIS A 23 11.27 5.82 -5.36
C HIS A 23 10.11 6.65 -4.79
N LYS A 24 8.99 6.01 -4.43
CA LYS A 24 7.85 6.70 -3.84
C LYS A 24 8.18 7.34 -2.49
N ILE A 25 8.98 6.71 -1.65
CA ILE A 25 9.46 7.30 -0.39
C ILE A 25 10.31 8.54 -0.66
N GLN A 26 11.16 8.52 -1.68
CA GLN A 26 11.95 9.70 -2.08
C GLN A 26 11.06 10.86 -2.53
N GLU A 27 10.04 10.58 -3.34
CA GLU A 27 9.05 11.59 -3.74
C GLU A 27 8.34 12.20 -2.53
N VAL A 28 7.86 11.36 -1.61
CA VAL A 28 7.17 11.81 -0.39
C VAL A 28 8.11 12.61 0.51
N ASN A 29 9.37 12.21 0.66
CA ASN A 29 10.37 12.97 1.42
C ASN A 29 10.61 14.36 0.82
N HIS A 30 10.66 14.46 -0.51
CA HIS A 30 10.75 15.75 -1.18
C HIS A 30 9.53 16.62 -0.89
N THR A 31 8.32 16.08 -1.03
CA THR A 31 7.07 16.79 -0.72
C THR A 31 7.02 17.25 0.74
N LEU A 32 7.46 16.42 1.69
CA LEU A 32 7.56 16.77 3.11
C LEU A 32 8.53 17.93 3.34
N SER A 33 9.69 17.90 2.68
CA SER A 33 10.68 18.97 2.80
C SER A 33 10.16 20.29 2.26
N GLU A 34 9.52 20.30 1.11
CA GLU A 34 8.91 21.50 0.53
C GLU A 34 7.75 22.03 1.41
N GLY A 35 6.88 21.13 1.88
CA GLY A 35 5.78 21.49 2.78
C GLY A 35 6.28 22.08 4.11
N GLN A 36 7.38 21.58 4.66
CA GLN A 36 7.98 22.13 5.87
C GLN A 36 8.52 23.57 5.65
N LYS A 37 9.19 23.82 4.53
CA LYS A 37 9.67 25.15 4.17
C LYS A 37 8.51 26.14 3.99
N GLU A 38 7.41 25.68 3.39
CA GLU A 38 6.21 26.50 3.21
C GLU A 38 5.58 26.86 4.55
N ILE A 39 5.44 25.88 5.47
CA ILE A 39 4.96 26.13 6.84
C ILE A 39 5.83 27.14 7.56
N GLU A 40 7.16 27.02 7.49
CA GLU A 40 8.09 27.96 8.11
C GLU A 40 7.97 29.37 7.53
N SER A 41 7.83 29.46 6.20
CA SER A 41 7.62 30.72 5.51
C SER A 41 6.31 31.40 5.91
N MET A 42 5.20 30.64 5.96
CA MET A 42 3.89 31.15 6.39
C MET A 42 3.90 31.60 7.85
N HIS A 43 4.57 30.84 8.71
CA HIS A 43 4.71 31.17 10.13
C HIS A 43 5.52 32.45 10.34
N THR A 44 6.63 32.61 9.62
CA THR A 44 7.45 33.84 9.66
C THR A 44 6.66 35.04 9.19
N TYR A 45 5.96 34.91 8.04
CA TYR A 45 5.11 35.98 7.51
C TYR A 45 4.04 36.38 8.50
N TYR A 46 3.37 35.44 9.16
CA TYR A 46 2.35 35.69 10.17
C TYR A 46 2.90 36.49 11.36
N TRP A 47 4.07 36.13 11.88
CA TRP A 47 4.68 36.83 13.00
C TRP A 47 5.17 38.25 12.64
N ASP A 48 5.77 38.39 11.47
CA ASP A 48 6.32 39.69 11.01
C ASP A 48 5.21 40.71 10.74
N ASN A 49 4.02 40.25 10.35
CA ASN A 49 2.89 41.16 10.01
C ASN A 49 1.78 41.11 11.08
N TYR A 50 2.00 40.53 12.25
CA TYR A 50 0.98 40.36 13.30
C TYR A 50 0.31 41.68 13.72
N THR A 51 1.08 42.74 13.86
CA THR A 51 0.60 44.07 14.29
C THR A 51 -0.26 44.75 13.23
N GLU A 52 -0.02 44.52 11.96
CA GLU A 52 -0.83 45.09 10.85
C GLU A 52 -2.10 44.27 10.63
N MET A 53 -2.03 42.97 10.81
CA MET A 53 -3.17 42.04 10.65
C MET A 53 -4.24 42.18 11.73
N ASP A 54 -3.89 42.64 12.92
CA ASP A 54 -4.87 42.86 14.02
C ASP A 54 -5.89 43.98 13.69
N GLN A 55 -5.55 44.85 12.76
CA GLN A 55 -6.49 45.88 12.26
C GLN A 55 -7.48 45.36 11.21
N TYR A 56 -7.20 44.23 10.55
CA TYR A 56 -7.98 43.64 9.48
C TYR A 56 -8.26 42.13 9.77
N GLY A 57 -9.07 41.86 10.78
CA GLY A 57 -9.31 40.52 11.32
C GLY A 57 -9.69 39.41 10.32
N TYR A 58 -10.09 39.76 9.09
CA TYR A 58 -10.43 38.79 8.05
C TYR A 58 -9.18 38.15 7.39
N GLU A 59 -8.15 38.90 7.11
CA GLU A 59 -6.91 38.41 6.51
C GLU A 59 -6.18 37.45 7.47
N ASN A 60 -6.27 37.68 8.77
CA ASN A 60 -5.69 36.83 9.79
C ASN A 60 -6.34 35.45 9.84
N PHE A 61 -7.66 35.38 9.67
CA PHE A 61 -8.40 34.11 9.66
C PHE A 61 -8.02 33.23 8.45
N ASP A 62 -7.96 33.82 7.25
CA ASP A 62 -7.63 33.12 6.01
C ASP A 62 -6.18 32.59 6.05
N ASN A 63 -5.25 33.39 6.57
CA ASN A 63 -3.84 33.00 6.73
C ASN A 63 -3.67 31.87 7.76
N GLN A 64 -4.40 31.91 8.87
CA GLN A 64 -4.40 30.83 9.86
C GLN A 64 -5.00 29.55 9.28
N GLN A 65 -6.06 29.66 8.49
CA GLN A 65 -6.69 28.51 7.85
C GLN A 65 -5.76 27.88 6.81
N ALA A 66 -5.07 28.68 5.99
CA ALA A 66 -4.09 28.22 5.02
C ALA A 66 -2.92 27.48 5.71
N LEU A 67 -2.37 28.04 6.78
CA LEU A 67 -1.33 27.41 7.59
C LEU A 67 -1.80 26.08 8.16
N PHE A 68 -3.00 26.03 8.72
CA PHE A 68 -3.58 24.81 9.29
C PHE A 68 -3.77 23.71 8.22
N GLN A 69 -4.24 24.07 7.04
CA GLN A 69 -4.38 23.14 5.91
C GLN A 69 -3.02 22.58 5.48
N GLN A 70 -1.99 23.42 5.40
CA GLN A 70 -0.64 22.97 5.02
C GLN A 70 -0.02 22.06 6.07
N VAL A 71 -0.22 22.34 7.36
CA VAL A 71 0.23 21.45 8.46
C VAL A 71 -0.46 20.10 8.37
N ASN A 72 -1.77 20.06 8.16
CA ASN A 72 -2.52 18.82 8.02
C ASN A 72 -2.06 18.02 6.80
N ALA A 73 -1.88 18.66 5.64
CA ALA A 73 -1.38 18.00 4.43
C ALA A 73 0.02 17.38 4.67
N ASN A 74 0.88 18.10 5.39
CA ASN A 74 2.21 17.59 5.73
C ASN A 74 2.16 16.40 6.69
N GLN A 75 1.25 16.41 7.66
CA GLN A 75 1.02 15.28 8.57
C GLN A 75 0.51 14.03 7.82
N GLU A 76 -0.39 14.19 6.86
CA GLU A 76 -0.88 13.11 6.01
C GLU A 76 0.24 12.49 5.18
N GLN A 77 1.12 13.31 4.59
CA GLN A 77 2.29 12.85 3.85
C GLN A 77 3.28 12.10 4.76
N PHE A 78 3.49 12.57 5.98
CA PHE A 78 4.32 11.87 6.97
C PHE A 78 3.74 10.49 7.33
N ALA A 79 2.44 10.40 7.58
CA ALA A 79 1.76 9.13 7.86
C ALA A 79 1.83 8.18 6.65
N TYR A 80 1.71 8.72 5.43
CA TYR A 80 1.87 7.95 4.20
C TYR A 80 3.29 7.40 4.05
N ARG A 81 4.31 8.21 4.29
CA ARG A 81 5.72 7.75 4.32
C ARG A 81 5.93 6.59 5.29
N GLN A 82 5.41 6.71 6.51
CA GLN A 82 5.53 5.64 7.51
C GLN A 82 4.88 4.33 7.05
N ARG A 83 3.73 4.40 6.35
CA ARG A 83 3.11 3.21 5.75
C ARG A 83 3.99 2.58 4.67
N LEU A 84 4.57 3.39 3.79
CA LEU A 84 5.49 2.90 2.76
C LEU A 84 6.74 2.25 3.35
N GLU A 85 7.30 2.83 4.40
CA GLU A 85 8.47 2.27 5.12
C GLU A 85 8.16 0.91 5.75
N LYS A 86 6.96 0.72 6.32
CA LYS A 86 6.51 -0.59 6.81
C LYS A 86 6.35 -1.60 5.68
N MET A 87 5.86 -1.17 4.51
CA MET A 87 5.71 -2.04 3.35
C MET A 87 7.04 -2.53 2.77
N ILE A 88 8.14 -1.78 2.91
CA ILE A 88 9.46 -2.22 2.42
C ILE A 88 9.93 -3.50 3.10
N ASP A 89 9.63 -3.70 4.38
CA ASP A 89 10.04 -4.91 5.09
C ASP A 89 9.38 -6.16 4.50
N SER A 90 8.06 -6.10 4.26
CA SER A 90 7.29 -7.20 3.68
C SER A 90 6.11 -6.63 2.87
N PRO A 91 6.32 -6.31 1.59
CA PRO A 91 5.31 -5.60 0.81
C PRO A 91 4.08 -6.45 0.48
N PHE A 92 4.25 -7.76 0.34
CA PHE A 92 3.17 -8.71 0.08
C PHE A 92 3.47 -10.07 0.70
N PHE A 93 2.44 -10.85 0.98
CA PHE A 93 2.54 -12.19 1.56
C PHE A 93 1.75 -13.24 0.77
N GLY A 94 0.97 -12.83 -0.19
CA GLY A 94 0.17 -13.71 -1.01
C GLY A 94 -0.01 -13.22 -2.44
N ARG A 95 -0.32 -14.18 -3.33
CA ARG A 95 -0.77 -13.93 -4.70
C ARG A 95 -1.88 -14.89 -5.05
N VAL A 96 -2.88 -14.39 -5.74
CA VAL A 96 -3.94 -15.17 -6.38
C VAL A 96 -3.93 -14.87 -7.86
N ASP A 97 -3.93 -15.91 -8.66
CA ASP A 97 -4.16 -15.82 -10.10
C ASP A 97 -5.62 -16.20 -10.34
N PHE A 98 -6.43 -15.24 -10.78
CA PHE A 98 -7.87 -15.37 -10.93
C PHE A 98 -8.28 -15.13 -12.37
N CYS A 99 -8.94 -16.14 -12.96
CA CYS A 99 -9.46 -16.08 -14.32
C CYS A 99 -10.95 -15.74 -14.24
N TYR A 100 -11.35 -14.59 -14.77
CA TYR A 100 -12.76 -14.20 -14.80
C TYR A 100 -13.57 -15.11 -15.73
N GLU A 101 -14.83 -15.28 -15.42
CA GLU A 101 -15.74 -16.04 -16.28
C GLU A 101 -15.81 -15.42 -17.68
N GLY A 102 -15.44 -16.20 -18.69
CA GLY A 102 -15.37 -15.75 -20.09
C GLY A 102 -14.03 -15.20 -20.55
N GLU A 103 -13.03 -15.10 -19.65
CA GLU A 103 -11.66 -14.74 -20.00
C GLU A 103 -10.78 -15.99 -20.12
N GLU A 104 -9.70 -15.89 -20.87
CA GLU A 104 -8.76 -17.01 -21.07
C GLU A 104 -7.53 -16.90 -20.19
N GLU A 105 -7.11 -15.67 -19.85
CA GLU A 105 -5.91 -15.41 -19.05
C GLU A 105 -6.23 -14.94 -17.64
N PRO A 106 -5.54 -15.46 -16.62
CA PRO A 106 -5.74 -15.05 -15.25
C PRO A 106 -5.10 -13.68 -14.98
N GLU A 107 -5.79 -12.88 -14.19
CA GLU A 107 -5.25 -11.67 -13.58
C GLU A 107 -4.57 -12.01 -12.25
N GLN A 108 -3.42 -11.38 -11.98
CA GLN A 108 -2.62 -11.63 -10.78
C GLN A 108 -2.88 -10.55 -9.73
N PHE A 109 -3.29 -10.98 -8.54
CA PHE A 109 -3.50 -10.10 -7.39
C PHE A 109 -2.48 -10.39 -6.31
N TYR A 110 -1.54 -9.47 -6.11
CA TYR A 110 -0.62 -9.51 -4.98
C TYR A 110 -1.26 -8.84 -3.76
N ILE A 111 -1.19 -9.51 -2.62
CA ILE A 111 -1.90 -9.16 -1.40
C ILE A 111 -0.90 -8.88 -0.29
N GLY A 112 -1.06 -7.77 0.38
CA GLY A 112 -0.18 -7.31 1.45
C GLY A 112 -0.91 -6.55 2.55
N ILE A 113 -0.15 -5.90 3.41
CA ILE A 113 -0.67 -5.15 4.56
C ILE A 113 -1.38 -3.84 4.20
N GLY A 114 -1.21 -3.37 2.97
CA GLY A 114 -1.83 -2.15 2.48
C GLY A 114 -1.79 -2.03 0.96
N ASN A 115 -2.65 -1.18 0.41
CA ASN A 115 -2.64 -0.88 -1.02
C ASN A 115 -1.38 -0.11 -1.41
N PHE A 116 -0.81 -0.47 -2.55
CA PHE A 116 0.24 0.30 -3.20
C PHE A 116 -0.06 0.47 -4.69
N SER A 117 -0.09 1.71 -5.14
CA SER A 117 -0.24 2.10 -6.55
C SER A 117 0.87 3.08 -6.92
N GLU A 118 1.32 3.06 -8.18
CA GLU A 118 2.34 4.02 -8.65
C GLU A 118 1.85 5.47 -8.58
N LYS A 119 0.57 5.66 -8.93
CA LYS A 119 -0.09 6.97 -8.92
C LYS A 119 -1.48 6.84 -8.32
N THR A 120 -1.95 7.92 -7.73
CA THR A 120 -3.31 8.01 -7.21
C THR A 120 -4.34 7.72 -8.31
N GLY A 121 -5.31 6.85 -8.02
CA GLY A 121 -6.37 6.45 -8.95
C GLY A 121 -5.98 5.36 -9.96
N HIS A 122 -4.73 4.89 -9.97
CA HIS A 122 -4.31 3.75 -10.76
C HIS A 122 -4.66 2.43 -10.05
N VAL A 123 -4.76 1.35 -10.86
CA VAL A 123 -4.92 -0.01 -10.35
C VAL A 123 -3.78 -0.33 -9.38
N PRO A 124 -4.07 -0.86 -8.19
CA PRO A 124 -3.05 -1.24 -7.24
C PRO A 124 -2.11 -2.30 -7.79
N LEU A 125 -0.82 -2.17 -7.48
CA LEU A 125 0.17 -3.23 -7.67
C LEU A 125 0.13 -4.24 -6.52
N ILE A 126 -0.23 -3.77 -5.32
CA ILE A 126 -0.46 -4.59 -4.14
C ILE A 126 -1.81 -4.18 -3.56
N TYR A 127 -2.64 -5.16 -3.26
CA TYR A 127 -3.95 -4.99 -2.65
C TYR A 127 -3.87 -5.18 -1.14
N ASP A 128 -4.56 -4.32 -0.41
CA ASP A 128 -4.77 -4.48 1.03
C ASP A 128 -5.49 -5.82 1.30
N TRP A 129 -5.04 -6.56 2.31
CA TRP A 129 -5.65 -7.83 2.70
C TRP A 129 -7.15 -7.71 3.07
N ARG A 130 -7.61 -6.51 3.43
CA ARG A 130 -9.03 -6.20 3.73
C ARG A 130 -9.86 -5.87 2.49
N ALA A 131 -9.23 -5.70 1.33
CA ALA A 131 -9.95 -5.44 0.09
C ALA A 131 -10.81 -6.65 -0.32
N PRO A 132 -11.99 -6.44 -0.93
CA PRO A 132 -12.87 -7.54 -1.32
C PRO A 132 -12.19 -8.60 -2.19
N VAL A 133 -11.35 -8.20 -3.14
CA VAL A 133 -10.58 -9.11 -4.00
C VAL A 133 -9.62 -10.00 -3.22
N SER A 134 -9.12 -9.54 -2.08
CA SER A 134 -8.21 -10.30 -1.23
C SER A 134 -8.88 -11.50 -0.56
N GLY A 135 -10.22 -11.51 -0.48
CA GLY A 135 -11.01 -12.66 -0.05
C GLY A 135 -10.77 -13.92 -0.90
N LEU A 136 -10.40 -13.75 -2.18
CA LEU A 136 -10.03 -14.86 -3.04
C LEU A 136 -8.84 -15.67 -2.48
N PHE A 137 -7.97 -15.01 -1.72
CA PHE A 137 -6.77 -15.64 -1.17
C PHE A 137 -7.06 -16.50 0.07
N TYR A 138 -7.92 -16.05 1.00
CA TYR A 138 -8.14 -16.71 2.28
C TYR A 138 -9.51 -17.36 2.44
N ASP A 139 -10.52 -17.02 1.64
CA ASP A 139 -11.87 -17.57 1.76
C ASP A 139 -12.10 -18.80 0.86
N TYR A 140 -11.29 -18.98 -0.17
CA TYR A 140 -11.48 -20.00 -1.19
C TYR A 140 -10.27 -20.93 -1.32
N ASP A 141 -10.56 -22.18 -1.65
CA ASP A 141 -9.58 -23.09 -2.23
C ASP A 141 -9.34 -22.75 -3.70
N LYS A 142 -8.40 -23.43 -4.35
CA LYS A 142 -8.21 -23.35 -5.81
C LYS A 142 -9.47 -23.86 -6.53
N GLY A 143 -9.91 -23.16 -7.56
CA GLY A 143 -11.14 -23.47 -8.31
C GLY A 143 -12.15 -22.33 -8.29
N ALA A 144 -13.43 -22.65 -8.42
CA ALA A 144 -14.49 -21.66 -8.54
C ALA A 144 -14.55 -20.72 -7.34
N ALA A 145 -14.58 -19.41 -7.61
CA ALA A 145 -14.62 -18.36 -6.60
C ALA A 145 -15.31 -17.10 -7.13
N SER A 146 -15.63 -16.20 -6.21
CA SER A 146 -16.22 -14.90 -6.54
C SER A 146 -15.85 -13.85 -5.51
N TYR A 147 -15.89 -12.59 -5.89
CA TYR A 147 -15.77 -11.48 -4.96
C TYR A 147 -16.65 -10.30 -5.36
N THR A 148 -16.95 -9.44 -4.42
CA THR A 148 -17.78 -8.25 -4.65
C THR A 148 -16.91 -7.06 -5.07
N ALA A 149 -17.11 -6.58 -6.29
CA ALA A 149 -16.53 -5.35 -6.80
C ALA A 149 -17.59 -4.23 -6.79
N PRO A 150 -17.21 -2.95 -6.95
CA PRO A 150 -18.17 -1.84 -7.02
C PRO A 150 -19.25 -2.02 -8.10
N ALA A 151 -18.94 -2.70 -9.19
CA ALA A 151 -19.87 -2.98 -10.30
C ALA A 151 -20.78 -4.21 -10.08
N GLY A 152 -20.55 -4.97 -9.00
CA GLY A 152 -21.31 -6.19 -8.68
C GLY A 152 -20.42 -7.38 -8.32
N ILE A 153 -21.02 -8.57 -8.26
CA ILE A 153 -20.29 -9.81 -7.96
C ILE A 153 -19.58 -10.29 -9.24
N LEU A 154 -18.29 -10.51 -9.14
CA LEU A 154 -17.47 -11.07 -10.20
C LEU A 154 -17.18 -12.54 -9.92
N HIS A 155 -17.48 -13.38 -10.89
CA HIS A 155 -17.30 -14.83 -10.83
C HIS A 155 -16.11 -15.25 -11.70
N GLY A 156 -15.46 -16.35 -11.31
CA GLY A 156 -14.35 -16.91 -12.05
C GLY A 156 -13.74 -18.12 -11.34
N GLU A 157 -12.50 -18.38 -11.65
CA GLU A 157 -11.74 -19.51 -11.13
C GLU A 157 -10.36 -19.07 -10.64
N ILE A 158 -10.00 -19.51 -9.44
CA ILE A 158 -8.64 -19.38 -8.93
C ILE A 158 -7.79 -20.47 -9.57
N THR A 159 -6.86 -20.07 -10.42
CA THR A 159 -5.96 -20.98 -11.15
C THR A 159 -4.68 -21.28 -10.39
N SER A 160 -4.22 -20.34 -9.56
CA SER A 160 -3.02 -20.50 -8.75
C SER A 160 -3.08 -19.63 -7.50
N LYS A 161 -2.48 -20.11 -6.41
CA LYS A 161 -2.32 -19.36 -5.15
C LYS A 161 -0.91 -19.56 -4.64
N TRP A 162 -0.28 -18.46 -4.23
CA TRP A 162 1.09 -18.47 -3.72
C TRP A 162 1.17 -17.77 -2.38
N GLN A 163 1.95 -18.34 -1.48
CA GLN A 163 2.34 -17.74 -0.21
C GLN A 163 3.80 -17.33 -0.25
N TYR A 164 4.07 -16.17 0.33
CA TYR A 164 5.40 -15.58 0.38
C TYR A 164 5.77 -15.20 1.81
N LYS A 165 6.99 -15.50 2.20
CA LYS A 165 7.61 -14.95 3.40
C LYS A 165 8.74 -14.03 3.00
N ILE A 166 8.56 -12.75 3.30
CA ILE A 166 9.50 -11.68 3.00
C ILE A 166 9.92 -11.03 4.32
N ARG A 167 11.20 -10.80 4.50
CA ARG A 167 11.75 -10.04 5.63
C ARG A 167 12.83 -9.11 5.15
N ARG A 168 12.79 -7.86 5.61
CA ARG A 168 13.76 -6.81 5.24
C ARG A 168 13.91 -6.67 3.72
N GLY A 169 12.78 -6.77 3.01
CA GLY A 169 12.74 -6.68 1.56
C GLY A 169 13.37 -7.86 0.81
N LYS A 170 13.59 -8.99 1.48
CA LYS A 170 14.18 -10.20 0.88
C LYS A 170 13.22 -11.38 0.97
N MET A 171 13.11 -12.12 -0.13
CA MET A 171 12.36 -13.38 -0.17
C MET A 171 13.04 -14.42 0.70
N ILE A 172 12.31 -14.93 1.71
CA ILE A 172 12.77 -16.02 2.58
C ILE A 172 12.33 -17.35 2.01
N TYR A 173 11.04 -17.47 1.69
CA TYR A 173 10.48 -18.61 0.96
C TYR A 173 9.24 -18.20 0.17
N GLU A 174 8.90 -19.02 -0.80
CA GLU A 174 7.67 -18.97 -1.57
C GLU A 174 7.21 -20.39 -1.86
N PHE A 175 5.91 -20.62 -1.83
CA PHE A 175 5.32 -21.90 -2.21
C PHE A 175 3.90 -21.72 -2.75
N GLU A 176 3.53 -22.62 -3.66
CA GLU A 176 2.17 -22.71 -4.16
C GLU A 176 1.27 -23.43 -3.16
N SER A 177 0.08 -22.93 -2.93
CA SER A 177 -0.92 -23.49 -2.04
C SER A 177 -2.19 -23.82 -2.81
N ASP A 178 -2.71 -25.02 -2.63
CA ASP A 178 -3.96 -25.46 -3.26
C ASP A 178 -5.19 -25.24 -2.38
N VAL A 179 -4.98 -24.99 -1.09
CA VAL A 179 -6.04 -24.83 -0.09
C VAL A 179 -6.16 -23.39 0.40
N LYS A 180 -7.31 -23.06 0.96
CA LYS A 180 -7.49 -21.77 1.63
C LYS A 180 -6.51 -21.64 2.80
N ILE A 181 -6.13 -20.41 3.09
CA ILE A 181 -5.17 -20.12 4.15
C ILE A 181 -5.88 -20.18 5.49
N ASP A 182 -5.26 -20.88 6.43
CA ASP A 182 -5.72 -20.93 7.81
C ASP A 182 -5.61 -19.52 8.44
N ASP A 183 -6.63 -19.13 9.20
CA ASP A 183 -6.68 -17.87 9.94
C ASP A 183 -5.47 -17.68 10.85
N ASP A 184 -4.90 -18.76 11.38
CA ASP A 184 -3.73 -18.70 12.25
C ASP A 184 -2.45 -18.32 11.46
N ILE A 185 -2.33 -18.78 10.23
CA ILE A 185 -1.23 -18.37 9.32
C ILE A 185 -1.38 -16.89 8.95
N LEU A 186 -2.59 -16.46 8.62
CA LEU A 186 -2.88 -15.07 8.30
C LEU A 186 -2.58 -14.16 9.50
N LYS A 187 -3.00 -14.52 10.70
CA LYS A 187 -2.70 -13.79 11.94
C LYS A 187 -1.20 -13.73 12.22
N ALA A 188 -0.46 -14.80 11.99
CA ALA A 188 0.99 -14.84 12.14
C ALA A 188 1.69 -13.88 11.16
N GLU A 189 1.26 -13.83 9.91
CA GLU A 189 1.81 -12.90 8.91
C GLU A 189 1.47 -11.43 9.24
N LEU A 190 0.24 -11.15 9.65
CA LEU A 190 -0.18 -9.80 10.06
C LEU A 190 0.48 -9.37 11.36
N GLY A 191 0.62 -10.27 12.34
CA GLY A 191 1.25 -9.99 13.63
C GLY A 191 2.77 -9.82 13.56
N SER A 192 3.45 -10.47 12.60
CA SER A 192 4.89 -10.31 12.41
C SER A 192 5.30 -8.94 11.84
N ASN A 193 4.35 -8.19 11.30
CA ASN A 193 4.54 -6.85 10.74
C ASN A 193 4.15 -5.72 11.71
N GLY A 194 3.94 -6.02 13.01
CA GLY A 194 3.69 -5.07 14.09
C GLY A 194 2.37 -4.30 13.96
N ASP A 195 1.47 -4.46 14.95
CA ASP A 195 0.31 -3.62 15.19
C ASP A 195 -0.84 -3.61 14.17
N VAL A 196 -1.27 -4.75 13.69
CA VAL A 196 -2.66 -4.88 13.24
C VAL A 196 -3.47 -5.54 14.37
N GLN A 197 -4.00 -4.74 15.28
CA GLN A 197 -5.04 -5.21 16.20
C GLN A 197 -6.29 -5.51 15.37
N LEU A 198 -6.59 -6.79 15.21
CA LEU A 198 -7.91 -7.24 14.77
C LEU A 198 -8.89 -6.79 15.84
N LYS A 199 -9.67 -5.75 15.57
CA LYS A 199 -10.83 -5.42 16.39
C LYS A 199 -11.87 -6.51 16.13
N ASN A 200 -12.18 -7.26 17.18
CA ASN A 200 -13.35 -8.12 17.26
C ASN A 200 -14.63 -7.32 17.05
#